data_6ef6773e6cf34a196b12d2e6dda12c72
#
_entry.id   6ef6773e6cf34a196b12d2e6dda12c72
#
_cell.length_a   1.000
_cell.length_b   1.000
_cell.length_c   1.000
_cell.angle_alpha   90.00
_cell.angle_beta   90.00
_cell.angle_gamma   90.00
#
_symmetry.space_group_name_H-M   'P 1'
#
loop_
_entity.id
_entity.type
_entity.pdbx_description
1 polymer ?
#
loop_
_entity_poly.entity_id
_entity_poly.type
_entity_poly.pdbx_seq_one_letter_code
_entity_poly.pdbx_strand_id
1 'polypeptide(L)'
;MAQRLVRKICDDCKQNRPLTMEEAAMLNLQAPPGKRIIVKEGAGCIRCRNTGYFGRTGIFEILPIDNSIRDLIDRGEDFLKIKDMAIKRGMRTLRQSALRKLAEGITSFEEVVRVTGI
;
A
#
# COMPACT_ATOMS: atom_id res chain seq x y z
N MET A 1 -7.21 -13.91 -4.95
CA MET A 1 -6.68 -12.57 -5.30
C MET A 1 -7.55 -11.50 -4.68
N ALA A 2 -6.95 -10.55 -3.98
CA ALA A 2 -7.65 -9.38 -3.45
C ALA A 2 -7.23 -8.14 -4.24
N GLN A 3 -8.17 -7.22 -4.43
CA GLN A 3 -7.94 -5.98 -5.18
C GLN A 3 -8.66 -4.83 -4.51
N ARG A 4 -8.01 -3.67 -4.45
CA ARG A 4 -8.59 -2.41 -4.00
C ARG A 4 -8.19 -1.31 -4.97
N LEU A 5 -9.03 -0.30 -5.08
CA LEU A 5 -8.70 0.90 -5.85
C LEU A 5 -8.27 2.02 -4.90
N VAL A 6 -7.15 2.65 -5.23
CA VAL A 6 -6.68 3.86 -4.55
C VAL A 6 -6.73 5.02 -5.51
N ARG A 7 -7.01 6.21 -4.98
CA ARG A 7 -6.97 7.43 -5.78
C ARG A 7 -5.52 7.84 -6.01
N LYS A 8 -5.22 8.22 -7.23
CA LYS A 8 -3.89 8.73 -7.59
C LYS A 8 -3.79 10.20 -7.22
N ILE A 9 -2.63 10.60 -6.72
CA ILE A 9 -2.36 12.02 -6.45
C ILE A 9 -2.33 12.77 -7.78
N CYS A 10 -2.95 13.96 -7.81
CA CYS A 10 -2.93 14.83 -8.98
C CYS A 10 -1.50 15.28 -9.29
N ASP A 11 -1.03 15.04 -10.51
CA ASP A 11 0.33 15.38 -10.90
C ASP A 11 0.57 16.90 -10.95
N ASP A 12 -0.48 17.69 -11.21
CA ASP A 12 -0.36 19.14 -11.33
C ASP A 12 -0.15 19.85 -9.98
N CYS A 13 -0.62 19.24 -8.88
CA CYS A 13 -0.48 19.84 -7.54
C CYS A 13 0.28 18.96 -6.56
N LYS A 14 0.93 17.91 -7.05
CA LYS A 14 1.70 16.98 -6.23
C LYS A 14 2.86 17.72 -5.54
N GLN A 15 3.00 17.49 -4.24
CA GLN A 15 4.06 18.11 -3.44
C GLN A 15 4.58 17.12 -2.40
N ASN A 16 5.77 17.39 -1.85
CA ASN A 16 6.36 16.58 -0.81
C ASN A 16 5.70 16.88 0.53
N ARG A 17 5.51 15.83 1.33
CA ARG A 17 5.00 15.95 2.69
C ARG A 17 5.78 15.01 3.61
N PRO A 18 6.39 15.52 4.69
CA PRO A 18 7.01 14.64 5.66
C PRO A 18 5.94 13.94 6.50
N LEU A 19 6.10 12.64 6.71
CA LEU A 19 5.25 11.90 7.63
C LEU A 19 5.60 12.29 9.07
N THR A 20 4.58 12.40 9.92
CA THR A 20 4.82 12.55 11.37
C THR A 20 5.29 11.20 11.93
N MET A 21 5.89 11.23 13.14
CA MET A 21 6.31 10.00 13.79
C MET A 21 5.13 9.06 14.04
N GLU A 22 3.97 9.61 14.38
CA GLU A 22 2.74 8.83 14.58
C GLU A 22 2.28 8.16 13.29
N GLU A 23 2.29 8.89 12.18
CA GLU A 23 1.90 8.35 10.88
C GLU A 23 2.85 7.23 10.44
N ALA A 24 4.14 7.42 10.60
CA ALA A 24 5.13 6.39 10.28
C ALA A 24 4.92 5.14 11.16
N ALA A 25 4.62 5.32 12.43
CA ALA A 25 4.34 4.21 13.35
C ALA A 25 3.09 3.44 12.94
N MET A 26 2.04 4.12 12.48
CA MET A 26 0.82 3.47 11.98
C MET A 26 1.12 2.52 10.81
N LEU A 27 2.09 2.87 9.98
CA LEU A 27 2.48 2.06 8.83
C LEU A 27 3.64 1.10 9.14
N ASN A 28 4.10 1.03 10.40
CA ASN A 28 5.29 0.27 10.81
C ASN A 28 6.53 0.62 10.00
N LEU A 29 6.65 1.89 9.61
CA LEU A 29 7.82 2.39 8.90
C LEU A 29 8.80 3.00 9.90
N GLN A 30 10.09 2.79 9.65
CA GLN A 30 11.16 3.34 10.49
C GLN A 30 12.01 4.29 9.65
N ALA A 31 12.13 5.54 10.14
CA ALA A 31 13.04 6.50 9.54
C ALA A 31 14.38 6.45 10.27
N PRO A 32 15.51 6.70 9.58
CA PRO A 32 16.80 6.86 10.25
C PRO A 32 16.74 8.01 11.28
N PRO A 33 17.55 7.97 12.36
CA PRO A 33 17.58 9.05 13.35
C PRO A 33 17.85 10.40 12.70
N GLY A 34 17.04 11.40 13.06
CA GLY A 34 17.16 12.76 12.52
C GLY A 34 16.61 12.96 11.12
N LYS A 35 16.00 11.93 10.52
CA LYS A 35 15.36 12.02 9.19
C LYS A 35 13.89 11.67 9.27
N ARG A 36 13.11 12.23 8.36
CA ARG A 36 11.68 11.93 8.22
C ARG A 36 11.43 11.23 6.90
N ILE A 37 10.42 10.37 6.87
CA ILE A 37 9.96 9.74 5.64
C ILE A 37 9.14 10.77 4.87
N ILE A 38 9.53 11.02 3.62
CA ILE A 38 8.84 11.98 2.75
C ILE A 38 7.93 11.22 1.82
N VAL A 39 6.67 11.61 1.78
CA VAL A 39 5.66 11.07 0.86
C VAL A 39 5.09 12.19 0.02
N LYS A 40 4.22 11.88 -0.92
CA LYS A 40 3.57 12.85 -1.76
C LYS A 40 2.13 13.09 -1.31
N GLU A 41 1.66 14.31 -1.55
CA GLU A 41 0.26 14.67 -1.38
C GLU A 41 -0.14 15.65 -2.46
N GLY A 42 -1.45 15.79 -2.69
CA GLY A 42 -1.98 16.77 -3.61
C GLY A 42 -2.44 18.00 -2.84
N ALA A 43 -1.90 19.17 -3.21
CA ALA A 43 -2.26 20.45 -2.57
C ALA A 43 -3.67 20.91 -2.93
N GLY A 44 -4.18 20.44 -4.07
CA GLY A 44 -5.42 20.92 -4.66
C GLY A 44 -5.16 21.93 -5.78
N CYS A 45 -5.83 21.75 -6.90
CA CYS A 45 -5.72 22.64 -8.05
C CYS A 45 -6.99 22.57 -8.88
N ILE A 46 -7.06 23.38 -9.94
CA ILE A 46 -8.23 23.42 -10.83
C ILE A 46 -8.45 22.05 -11.50
N ARG A 47 -7.37 21.38 -11.94
CA ARG A 47 -7.47 20.11 -12.64
C ARG A 47 -8.13 19.02 -11.78
N CYS A 48 -7.78 18.92 -10.52
CA CYS A 48 -8.34 17.94 -9.60
C CYS A 48 -9.56 18.46 -8.82
N ARG A 49 -10.03 19.65 -9.13
CA ARG A 49 -11.15 20.32 -8.44
C ARG A 49 -10.89 20.48 -6.94
N ASN A 50 -9.67 20.82 -6.60
CA ASN A 50 -9.18 21.02 -5.22
C ASN A 50 -9.25 19.76 -4.33
N THR A 51 -9.36 18.57 -4.94
CA THR A 51 -9.36 17.31 -4.17
C THR A 51 -7.96 16.79 -3.86
N GLY A 52 -6.97 17.18 -4.66
CA GLY A 52 -5.63 16.62 -4.59
C GLY A 52 -5.46 15.30 -5.32
N TYR A 53 -6.52 14.75 -5.91
CA TYR A 53 -6.52 13.44 -6.56
C TYR A 53 -7.06 13.52 -7.98
N PHE A 54 -6.44 12.77 -8.87
CA PHE A 54 -6.86 12.66 -10.27
C PHE A 54 -6.58 11.25 -10.77
N GLY A 55 -7.66 10.49 -11.06
CA GLY A 55 -7.55 9.13 -11.51
C GLY A 55 -7.41 8.13 -10.37
N ARG A 56 -7.37 6.86 -10.73
CA ARG A 56 -7.30 5.73 -9.79
C ARG A 56 -6.34 4.68 -10.29
N THR A 57 -5.81 3.88 -9.37
CA THR A 57 -4.99 2.72 -9.73
C THR A 57 -5.33 1.56 -8.79
N GLY A 58 -5.05 0.34 -9.23
CA GLY A 58 -5.31 -0.85 -8.42
C GLY A 58 -4.12 -1.22 -7.56
N ILE A 59 -4.40 -1.76 -6.39
CA ILE A 59 -3.45 -2.49 -5.57
C ILE A 59 -3.94 -3.92 -5.45
N PHE A 60 -3.01 -4.87 -5.41
CA PHE A 60 -3.33 -6.28 -5.55
C PHE A 60 -2.63 -7.12 -4.50
N GLU A 61 -3.32 -8.16 -4.05
CA GLU A 61 -2.76 -9.24 -3.27
C GLU A 61 -2.99 -10.52 -4.08
N ILE A 62 -1.92 -11.11 -4.58
CA ILE A 62 -1.99 -12.31 -5.43
C ILE A 62 -1.28 -13.45 -4.71
N LEU A 63 -1.98 -14.57 -4.56
CA LEU A 63 -1.44 -15.80 -3.99
C LEU A 63 -0.84 -16.64 -5.13
N PRO A 64 0.50 -16.70 -5.28
CA PRO A 64 1.11 -17.61 -6.23
C PRO A 64 0.95 -19.04 -5.72
N ILE A 65 0.40 -19.93 -6.55
CA ILE A 65 0.21 -21.34 -6.19
C ILE A 65 1.37 -22.15 -6.76
N ASP A 66 2.36 -22.44 -5.93
CA ASP A 66 3.42 -23.38 -6.23
C ASP A 66 3.11 -24.74 -5.60
N ASN A 67 4.02 -25.71 -5.73
CA ASN A 67 3.82 -27.05 -5.20
C ASN A 67 3.65 -27.07 -3.68
N SER A 68 4.38 -26.22 -2.96
CA SER A 68 4.29 -26.13 -1.49
C SER A 68 2.92 -25.62 -1.06
N ILE A 69 2.41 -24.57 -1.73
CA ILE A 69 1.10 -24.01 -1.44
C ILE A 69 0.00 -25.00 -1.82
N ARG A 70 0.14 -25.68 -2.96
CA ARG A 70 -0.81 -26.70 -3.39
C ARG A 70 -0.93 -27.83 -2.38
N ASP A 71 0.20 -28.29 -1.85
CA ASP A 71 0.22 -29.34 -0.83
C ASP A 71 -0.55 -28.92 0.43
N LEU A 72 -0.39 -27.67 0.87
CA LEU A 72 -1.12 -27.15 2.03
C LEU A 72 -2.63 -27.11 1.77
N ILE A 73 -3.03 -26.71 0.57
CA ILE A 73 -4.45 -26.69 0.16
C ILE A 73 -5.01 -28.11 0.15
N ASP A 74 -4.27 -29.07 -0.42
CA ASP A 74 -4.69 -30.47 -0.52
C ASP A 74 -4.83 -31.12 0.83
N ARG A 75 -4.01 -30.73 1.82
CA ARG A 75 -4.10 -31.23 3.20
C ARG A 75 -5.23 -30.61 4.00
N GLY A 76 -5.95 -29.61 3.42
CA GLY A 76 -7.01 -28.90 4.14
C GLY A 76 -6.50 -27.99 5.23
N GLU A 77 -5.27 -27.47 5.09
CA GLU A 77 -4.70 -26.57 6.07
C GLU A 77 -5.46 -25.24 6.16
N ASP A 78 -5.36 -24.58 7.32
CA ASP A 78 -5.98 -23.32 7.59
C ASP A 78 -5.48 -22.25 6.61
N PHE A 79 -6.39 -21.37 6.19
CA PHE A 79 -6.09 -20.26 5.28
C PHE A 79 -4.94 -19.38 5.81
N LEU A 80 -4.88 -19.15 7.12
CA LEU A 80 -3.80 -18.33 7.71
C LEU A 80 -2.44 -18.98 7.50
N LYS A 81 -2.34 -20.31 7.63
CA LYS A 81 -1.10 -21.02 7.37
C LYS A 81 -0.69 -20.95 5.90
N ILE A 82 -1.65 -21.07 5.00
CA ILE A 82 -1.41 -20.95 3.56
C ILE A 82 -0.89 -19.55 3.23
N LYS A 83 -1.51 -18.51 3.79
CA LYS A 83 -1.11 -17.13 3.59
C LYS A 83 0.30 -16.87 4.13
N ASP A 84 0.62 -17.37 5.34
CA ASP A 84 1.95 -17.22 5.93
C ASP A 84 3.03 -17.85 5.05
N MET A 85 2.77 -19.04 4.55
CA MET A 85 3.71 -19.72 3.64
C MET A 85 3.88 -18.93 2.34
N ALA A 86 2.80 -18.39 1.78
CA ALA A 86 2.84 -17.60 0.57
C ALA A 86 3.67 -16.32 0.77
N ILE A 87 3.54 -15.66 1.92
CA ILE A 87 4.33 -14.47 2.26
C ILE A 87 5.81 -14.82 2.34
N LYS A 88 6.15 -15.93 2.98
CA LYS A 88 7.54 -16.43 3.06
C LYS A 88 8.11 -16.72 1.67
N ARG A 89 7.26 -17.07 0.72
CA ARG A 89 7.64 -17.35 -0.67
C ARG A 89 7.66 -16.10 -1.57
N GLY A 90 7.46 -14.92 -1.00
CA GLY A 90 7.54 -13.68 -1.73
C GLY A 90 6.20 -13.10 -2.17
N MET A 91 5.08 -13.63 -1.70
CA MET A 91 3.77 -13.02 -1.94
C MET A 91 3.75 -11.61 -1.35
N ARG A 92 3.26 -10.67 -2.14
CA ARG A 92 3.09 -9.30 -1.67
C ARG A 92 1.66 -9.13 -1.15
N THR A 93 1.54 -8.67 0.10
CA THR A 93 0.23 -8.40 0.69
C THR A 93 -0.37 -7.12 0.11
N LEU A 94 -1.69 -6.95 0.29
CA LEU A 94 -2.39 -5.73 -0.11
C LEU A 94 -1.74 -4.50 0.54
N ARG A 95 -1.38 -4.61 1.82
CA ARG A 95 -0.68 -3.56 2.55
C ARG A 95 0.66 -3.21 1.91
N GLN A 96 1.46 -4.22 1.56
CA GLN A 96 2.76 -4.01 0.91
C GLN A 96 2.60 -3.34 -0.46
N SER A 97 1.57 -3.73 -1.22
CA SER A 97 1.26 -3.08 -2.49
C SER A 97 0.88 -1.61 -2.30
N ALA A 98 0.08 -1.31 -1.28
CA ALA A 98 -0.31 0.06 -0.96
C ALA A 98 0.90 0.90 -0.53
N LEU A 99 1.75 0.35 0.33
CA LEU A 99 2.97 1.03 0.78
C LEU A 99 3.93 1.31 -0.37
N ARG A 100 4.02 0.39 -1.33
CA ARG A 100 4.84 0.59 -2.52
C ARG A 100 4.31 1.76 -3.35
N LYS A 101 3.00 1.86 -3.55
CA LYS A 101 2.39 2.99 -4.26
C LYS A 101 2.64 4.32 -3.53
N LEU A 102 2.59 4.30 -2.21
CA LEU A 102 2.92 5.47 -1.39
C LEU A 102 4.39 5.89 -1.61
N ALA A 103 5.32 4.94 -1.57
CA ALA A 103 6.75 5.20 -1.76
C ALA A 103 7.05 5.73 -3.18
N GLU A 104 6.33 5.26 -4.18
CA GLU A 104 6.47 5.72 -5.57
C GLU A 104 5.85 7.09 -5.81
N GLY A 105 5.12 7.63 -4.83
CA GLY A 105 4.45 8.92 -4.97
C GLY A 105 3.17 8.89 -5.79
N ILE A 106 2.60 7.70 -5.98
CA ILE A 106 1.38 7.53 -6.77
C ILE A 106 0.14 7.83 -5.95
N THR A 107 0.13 7.44 -4.68
CA THR A 107 -1.00 7.65 -3.77
C THR A 107 -0.55 8.32 -2.47
N SER A 108 -1.52 8.70 -1.64
CA SER A 108 -1.27 9.42 -0.39
C SER A 108 -1.33 8.48 0.82
N PHE A 109 -0.82 8.97 1.96
CA PHE A 109 -0.93 8.29 3.25
C PHE A 109 -2.40 8.00 3.59
N GLU A 110 -3.29 8.97 3.41
CA GLU A 110 -4.71 8.84 3.73
C GLU A 110 -5.36 7.72 2.93
N GLU A 111 -4.98 7.55 1.66
CA GLU A 111 -5.50 6.47 0.82
C GLU A 111 -4.99 5.11 1.28
N VAL A 112 -3.74 5.00 1.70
CA VAL A 112 -3.19 3.75 2.25
C VAL A 112 -3.98 3.34 3.49
N VAL A 113 -4.23 4.28 4.40
CA VAL A 113 -5.02 4.02 5.60
C VAL A 113 -6.43 3.55 5.25
N ARG A 114 -7.08 4.23 4.30
CA ARG A 114 -8.45 3.91 3.90
C ARG A 114 -8.59 2.49 3.36
N VAL A 115 -7.65 2.05 2.52
CA VAL A 115 -7.78 0.75 1.84
C VAL A 115 -7.21 -0.42 2.65
N THR A 116 -6.31 -0.15 3.59
CA THR A 116 -5.69 -1.21 4.41
C THR A 116 -6.34 -1.36 5.78
N GLY A 117 -7.17 -0.41 6.19
CA GLY A 117 -7.85 -0.45 7.49
C GLY A 117 -6.94 -0.22 8.69
N ILE A 118 -5.81 0.43 8.46
CA ILE A 118 -4.87 0.75 9.54
C ILE A 118 -5.44 1.81 10.46
#